data_e4849bba38b9f35c62e4c30a64a7c835
#
_entry.id   e4849bba38b9f35c62e4c30a64a7c835
#
_cell.length_a   1.000
_cell.length_b   1.000
_cell.length_c   1.000
_cell.angle_alpha   90.00
_cell.angle_beta   90.00
_cell.angle_gamma   90.00
#
_symmetry.space_group_name_H-M   'P 1'
#
loop_
_entity.id
_entity.type
_entity.pdbx_description
1 polymer ?
#
loop_
_entity_poly.entity_id
_entity_poly.type
_entity_poly.pdbx_seq_one_letter_code
_entity_poly.pdbx_strand_id
1 'polypeptide(L)'
;TLDNEPTYSYHGYACADYYQIDPRYGSNELYRSLVAAAHEKGIKFIQDIVPNHSGTAHWWYNDLPFQDWIHQHPTFTRSNYAMSGHSDPHAARTDLDACVTGWFDTSMPDMNLGNPYCLQYYIQLAVWWIEYADLDGIRVDTYPYTRKEDISAWTEGILKEFPNFTLVGECWFHNTQQIAYWEGCRTADGGFK
;
A
#
# COMPACT_ATOMS: atom_id res chain seq x y z
N THR A 1 9.79 4.26 -6.68
CA THR A 1 10.53 4.18 -5.41
C THR A 1 11.91 3.55 -5.63
N LEU A 2 12.86 3.93 -4.78
CA LEU A 2 14.21 3.38 -4.83
C LEU A 2 14.19 1.93 -4.30
N ASP A 3 14.75 1.03 -5.10
CA ASP A 3 14.93 -0.36 -4.74
C ASP A 3 16.43 -0.69 -4.79
N ASN A 4 17.00 -0.97 -3.63
CA ASN A 4 18.42 -1.27 -3.45
C ASN A 4 18.66 -2.75 -3.11
N GLU A 5 17.71 -3.64 -3.40
CA GLU A 5 17.91 -5.06 -3.20
C GLU A 5 19.12 -5.55 -3.98
N PRO A 6 19.95 -6.45 -3.41
CA PRO A 6 21.17 -6.95 -4.05
C PRO A 6 20.94 -7.63 -5.41
N THR A 7 19.73 -8.10 -5.63
CA THR A 7 19.25 -8.75 -6.85
C THR A 7 18.27 -7.85 -7.57
N TYR A 8 18.57 -6.63 -7.84
CA TYR A 8 17.73 -5.65 -8.55
C TYR A 8 16.27 -6.10 -8.73
N SER A 9 15.41 -5.71 -7.80
CA SER A 9 13.98 -5.91 -7.97
C SER A 9 13.55 -5.13 -9.22
N TYR A 10 13.36 -5.83 -10.33
CA TYR A 10 12.99 -5.22 -11.61
C TYR A 10 11.60 -4.60 -11.56
N HIS A 11 10.76 -5.07 -10.65
CA HIS A 11 9.37 -4.64 -10.48
C HIS A 11 9.24 -3.37 -9.61
N GLY A 12 10.23 -3.04 -8.76
CA GLY A 12 10.21 -1.82 -7.93
C GLY A 12 9.29 -1.87 -6.69
N TYR A 13 8.75 -3.04 -6.31
CA TYR A 13 7.84 -3.17 -5.17
C TYR A 13 8.54 -3.38 -3.82
N ALA A 14 9.83 -3.72 -3.79
CA ALA A 14 10.62 -3.74 -2.55
C ALA A 14 11.14 -2.34 -2.22
N CYS A 15 10.29 -1.48 -1.73
CA CYS A 15 10.56 -0.05 -1.56
C CYS A 15 11.62 0.23 -0.48
N ALA A 16 12.70 0.91 -0.85
CA ALA A 16 13.77 1.34 0.04
C ALA A 16 13.67 2.82 0.47
N ASP A 17 12.91 3.64 -0.26
CA ASP A 17 12.58 5.03 0.09
C ASP A 17 11.28 5.43 -0.58
N TYR A 18 10.27 5.76 0.23
CA TYR A 18 8.94 6.09 -0.26
C TYR A 18 8.80 7.51 -0.81
N TYR A 19 9.70 8.43 -0.43
CA TYR A 19 9.66 9.83 -0.85
C TYR A 19 10.58 10.14 -2.03
N GLN A 20 11.23 9.12 -2.60
CA GLN A 20 12.16 9.29 -3.70
C GLN A 20 11.80 8.44 -4.90
N ILE A 21 11.81 9.05 -6.08
CA ILE A 21 11.79 8.32 -7.36
C ILE A 21 13.14 7.60 -7.51
N ASP A 22 13.09 6.37 -7.99
CA ASP A 22 14.29 5.60 -8.28
C ASP A 22 15.17 6.34 -9.30
N PRO A 23 16.44 6.62 -8.96
CA PRO A 23 17.34 7.37 -9.84
C PRO A 23 17.54 6.74 -11.24
N ARG A 24 17.25 5.45 -11.38
CA ARG A 24 17.26 4.78 -12.69
C ARG A 24 16.21 5.35 -13.66
N TYR A 25 15.13 5.93 -13.11
CA TYR A 25 14.02 6.52 -13.87
C TYR A 25 14.01 8.05 -13.84
N GLY A 26 14.82 8.66 -12.97
CA GLY A 26 14.94 10.11 -12.89
C GLY A 26 14.92 10.67 -11.46
N SER A 27 14.25 11.80 -11.29
CA SER A 27 14.12 12.49 -10.00
C SER A 27 12.67 12.83 -9.69
N ASN A 28 12.40 13.26 -8.47
CA ASN A 28 11.08 13.74 -8.08
C ASN A 28 10.62 14.91 -8.96
N GLU A 29 11.53 15.83 -9.31
CA GLU A 29 11.23 16.99 -10.17
C GLU A 29 10.88 16.54 -11.60
N LEU A 30 11.61 15.56 -12.12
CA LEU A 30 11.32 15.00 -13.45
C LEU A 30 9.96 14.30 -13.46
N TYR A 31 9.65 13.54 -12.40
CA TYR A 31 8.35 12.89 -12.24
C TYR A 31 7.21 13.91 -12.20
N ARG A 32 7.33 14.97 -11.39
CA ARG A 32 6.37 16.07 -11.35
C ARG A 32 6.19 16.74 -12.73
N SER A 33 7.28 16.95 -13.44
CA SER A 33 7.25 17.52 -14.80
C SER A 33 6.55 16.60 -15.79
N LEU A 34 6.71 15.27 -15.64
CA LEU A 34 6.02 14.27 -16.46
C LEU A 34 4.50 14.33 -16.23
N VAL A 35 4.07 14.40 -14.96
CA VAL A 35 2.63 14.52 -14.63
C VAL A 35 2.03 15.80 -15.22
N ALA A 36 2.71 16.93 -15.07
CA ALA A 36 2.27 18.20 -15.65
C ALA A 36 2.15 18.12 -17.18
N ALA A 37 3.13 17.52 -17.87
CA ALA A 37 3.08 17.33 -19.31
C ALA A 37 1.97 16.36 -19.77
N ALA A 38 1.60 15.38 -18.94
CA ALA A 38 0.46 14.50 -19.17
C ALA A 38 -0.86 15.29 -19.09
N HIS A 39 -1.01 16.13 -18.06
CA HIS A 39 -2.18 16.99 -17.86
C HIS A 39 -2.38 17.98 -19.02
N GLU A 40 -1.31 18.58 -19.55
CA GLU A 40 -1.38 19.44 -20.74
C GLU A 40 -1.98 18.73 -21.96
N LYS A 41 -1.90 17.40 -21.99
CA LYS A 41 -2.48 16.55 -23.05
C LYS A 41 -3.83 15.94 -22.68
N GLY A 42 -4.39 16.29 -21.52
CA GLY A 42 -5.65 15.72 -21.01
C GLY A 42 -5.53 14.28 -20.51
N ILE A 43 -4.31 13.82 -20.21
CA ILE A 43 -4.04 12.47 -19.69
C ILE A 43 -4.03 12.53 -18.16
N LYS A 44 -4.84 11.68 -17.54
CA LYS A 44 -4.86 11.48 -16.10
C LYS A 44 -3.69 10.60 -15.63
N PHE A 45 -3.18 10.89 -14.45
CA PHE A 45 -1.99 10.21 -13.91
C PHE A 45 -2.31 9.51 -12.58
N ILE A 46 -2.11 8.20 -12.55
CA ILE A 46 -2.32 7.35 -11.37
C ILE A 46 -0.98 6.81 -10.92
N GLN A 47 -0.65 7.01 -9.64
CA GLN A 47 0.57 6.47 -9.03
C GLN A 47 0.30 5.14 -8.35
N ASP A 48 1.22 4.18 -8.51
CA ASP A 48 1.22 2.92 -7.79
C ASP A 48 1.88 3.10 -6.42
N ILE A 49 1.18 2.77 -5.33
CA ILE A 49 1.67 2.84 -3.94
C ILE A 49 1.50 1.48 -3.26
N VAL A 50 2.50 1.11 -2.46
CA VAL A 50 2.56 -0.17 -1.74
C VAL A 50 2.54 0.08 -0.23
N PRO A 51 1.39 0.13 0.43
CA PRO A 51 1.34 0.28 1.89
C PRO A 51 1.55 -1.03 2.65
N ASN A 52 1.35 -2.18 2.00
CA ASN A 52 1.41 -3.49 2.64
C ASN A 52 2.81 -3.87 3.12
N HIS A 53 3.86 -3.59 2.36
CA HIS A 53 5.22 -4.02 2.66
C HIS A 53 6.26 -2.98 2.24
N SER A 54 7.42 -3.00 2.87
CA SER A 54 8.62 -2.26 2.44
C SER A 54 9.66 -3.21 1.86
N GLY A 55 10.81 -2.67 1.44
CA GLY A 55 11.99 -3.47 1.12
C GLY A 55 12.91 -3.64 2.34
N THR A 56 13.66 -4.72 2.43
CA THR A 56 14.70 -4.91 3.47
C THR A 56 15.87 -3.92 3.33
N ALA A 57 16.01 -3.28 2.17
CA ALA A 57 16.97 -2.19 1.97
C ALA A 57 16.48 -0.83 2.54
N HIS A 58 15.23 -0.73 2.97
CA HIS A 58 14.74 0.44 3.68
C HIS A 58 15.43 0.55 5.05
N TRP A 59 15.84 1.76 5.46
CA TRP A 59 16.55 1.97 6.75
C TRP A 59 15.77 1.47 7.96
N TRP A 60 14.43 1.43 7.91
CA TRP A 60 13.59 0.88 8.96
C TRP A 60 13.95 -0.56 9.32
N TYR A 61 14.39 -1.37 8.37
CA TYR A 61 14.71 -2.75 8.64
C TYR A 61 15.84 -2.90 9.68
N ASN A 62 16.74 -1.91 9.75
CA ASN A 62 17.85 -1.87 10.71
C ASN A 62 17.58 -0.98 11.92
N ASP A 63 16.61 -0.07 11.83
CA ASP A 63 16.29 0.91 12.89
C ASP A 63 14.79 1.24 12.85
N LEU A 64 13.99 0.36 13.44
CA LEU A 64 12.53 0.51 13.45
C LEU A 64 12.11 1.70 14.31
N PRO A 65 11.21 2.58 13.81
CA PRO A 65 10.63 3.66 14.61
C PRO A 65 9.91 3.17 15.88
N PHE A 66 9.28 1.99 15.79
CA PHE A 66 8.64 1.25 16.88
C PHE A 66 8.90 -0.24 16.69
N GLN A 67 8.92 -1.02 17.77
CA GLN A 67 9.14 -2.47 17.69
C GLN A 67 8.08 -3.20 16.87
N ASP A 68 6.86 -2.68 16.83
CA ASP A 68 5.72 -3.20 16.08
C ASP A 68 5.45 -2.45 14.76
N TRP A 69 6.46 -1.75 14.21
CA TRP A 69 6.37 -1.06 12.92
C TRP A 69 6.16 -2.00 11.74
N ILE A 70 6.78 -3.17 11.82
CA ILE A 70 6.57 -4.31 10.92
C ILE A 70 6.05 -5.50 11.73
N HIS A 71 5.31 -6.40 11.10
CA HIS A 71 4.96 -7.67 11.73
C HIS A 71 6.21 -8.54 11.82
N GLN A 72 6.63 -8.84 13.07
CA GLN A 72 7.81 -9.66 13.35
C GLN A 72 7.42 -11.08 13.70
N HIS A 73 8.21 -12.03 13.20
CA HIS A 73 8.06 -13.45 13.48
C HIS A 73 9.38 -14.02 14.01
N PRO A 74 9.36 -15.07 14.85
CA PRO A 74 10.60 -15.70 15.35
C PRO A 74 11.51 -16.24 14.25
N THR A 75 10.92 -16.61 13.11
CA THR A 75 11.60 -17.01 11.89
C THR A 75 10.84 -16.40 10.71
N PHE A 76 11.47 -16.27 9.55
CA PHE A 76 10.79 -15.80 8.36
C PHE A 76 9.46 -16.55 8.15
N THR A 77 8.36 -15.81 8.14
CA THR A 77 7.01 -16.33 7.93
C THR A 77 6.41 -15.59 6.73
N ARG A 78 6.20 -16.33 5.65
CA ARG A 78 5.59 -15.78 4.44
C ARG A 78 4.06 -15.70 4.60
N SER A 79 3.43 -14.70 4.00
CA SER A 79 1.98 -14.68 3.80
C SER A 79 1.53 -16.00 3.12
N ASN A 80 0.43 -16.55 3.59
CA ASN A 80 -0.16 -17.74 2.94
C ASN A 80 -0.95 -17.40 1.67
N TYR A 81 -1.06 -16.10 1.33
CA TYR A 81 -1.80 -15.58 0.18
C TYR A 81 -3.28 -16.01 0.14
N ALA A 82 -3.85 -16.42 1.27
CA ALA A 82 -5.22 -16.93 1.38
C ALA A 82 -6.27 -15.81 1.50
N MET A 83 -6.17 -14.76 0.68
CA MET A 83 -7.02 -13.57 0.72
C MET A 83 -8.52 -13.87 0.63
N SER A 84 -8.91 -14.94 -0.08
CA SER A 84 -10.32 -15.35 -0.19
C SER A 84 -10.95 -15.75 1.14
N GLY A 85 -10.13 -16.11 2.14
CA GLY A 85 -10.58 -16.44 3.49
C GLY A 85 -11.27 -15.27 4.20
N HIS A 86 -10.95 -14.02 3.85
CA HIS A 86 -11.57 -12.85 4.47
C HIS A 86 -13.08 -12.74 4.25
N SER A 87 -13.60 -13.32 3.17
CA SER A 87 -15.03 -13.37 2.86
C SER A 87 -15.70 -14.68 3.33
N ASP A 88 -14.95 -15.61 3.92
CA ASP A 88 -15.43 -16.87 4.44
C ASP A 88 -15.67 -16.79 5.97
N PRO A 89 -16.92 -16.85 6.45
CA PRO A 89 -17.21 -16.79 7.89
C PRO A 89 -16.70 -18.03 8.66
N HIS A 90 -16.26 -19.07 7.97
CA HIS A 90 -15.71 -20.29 8.55
C HIS A 90 -14.19 -20.41 8.43
N ALA A 91 -13.52 -19.41 7.87
CA ALA A 91 -12.08 -19.42 7.75
C ALA A 91 -11.40 -19.48 9.13
N ALA A 92 -10.33 -20.28 9.23
CA ALA A 92 -9.55 -20.34 10.47
C ALA A 92 -8.85 -18.99 10.73
N ARG A 93 -8.95 -18.50 11.96
CA ARG A 93 -8.32 -17.21 12.32
C ARG A 93 -6.81 -17.21 12.08
N THR A 94 -6.14 -18.32 12.36
CA THR A 94 -4.71 -18.49 12.10
C THR A 94 -4.35 -18.29 10.62
N ASP A 95 -5.22 -18.72 9.71
CA ASP A 95 -4.98 -18.54 8.28
C ASP A 95 -5.21 -17.10 7.85
N LEU A 96 -6.22 -16.44 8.42
CA LEU A 96 -6.46 -15.02 8.19
C LEU A 96 -5.30 -14.18 8.74
N ASP A 97 -4.84 -14.45 9.95
CA ASP A 97 -3.71 -13.74 10.55
C ASP A 97 -2.44 -13.97 9.71
N ALA A 98 -2.15 -15.20 9.28
CA ALA A 98 -1.00 -15.49 8.42
C ALA A 98 -1.07 -14.79 7.05
N CYS A 99 -2.27 -14.53 6.54
CA CYS A 99 -2.45 -13.77 5.30
C CYS A 99 -2.01 -12.31 5.45
N VAL A 100 -2.39 -11.66 6.55
CA VAL A 100 -2.27 -10.21 6.76
C VAL A 100 -1.12 -9.78 7.68
N THR A 101 -0.33 -10.70 8.17
CA THR A 101 0.86 -10.43 9.00
C THR A 101 2.12 -11.11 8.48
N GLY A 102 1.97 -12.08 7.58
CA GLY A 102 3.10 -12.73 6.93
C GLY A 102 3.77 -11.80 5.92
N TRP A 103 5.09 -11.85 5.84
CA TRP A 103 5.84 -11.06 4.87
C TRP A 103 5.50 -11.48 3.44
N PHE A 104 5.43 -10.52 2.53
CA PHE A 104 5.13 -10.83 1.13
C PHE A 104 6.23 -11.66 0.48
N ASP A 105 7.50 -11.34 0.75
CA ASP A 105 8.66 -12.18 0.43
C ASP A 105 9.77 -11.94 1.45
N THR A 106 10.89 -12.66 1.35
CA THR A 106 12.07 -12.52 2.21
C THR A 106 12.65 -11.11 2.21
N SER A 107 12.51 -10.40 1.09
CA SER A 107 12.95 -9.00 0.92
C SER A 107 11.82 -7.97 1.13
N MET A 108 10.60 -8.41 1.47
CA MET A 108 9.41 -7.56 1.57
C MET A 108 8.71 -7.74 2.92
N PRO A 109 9.29 -7.15 4.01
CA PRO A 109 8.69 -7.18 5.35
C PRO A 109 7.34 -6.50 5.38
N ASP A 110 6.40 -7.15 6.05
CA ASP A 110 5.02 -6.70 6.18
C ASP A 110 4.88 -5.53 7.15
N MET A 111 4.23 -4.47 6.71
CA MET A 111 4.04 -3.24 7.49
C MET A 111 2.81 -3.36 8.40
N ASN A 112 2.96 -2.97 9.65
CA ASN A 112 1.86 -2.99 10.59
C ASN A 112 1.08 -1.68 10.58
N LEU A 113 0.09 -1.56 9.69
CA LEU A 113 -0.81 -0.40 9.66
C LEU A 113 -1.75 -0.34 10.89
N GLY A 114 -1.85 -1.39 11.69
CA GLY A 114 -2.50 -1.36 13.00
C GLY A 114 -1.75 -0.49 14.03
N ASN A 115 -0.45 -0.20 13.81
CA ASN A 115 0.26 0.81 14.57
C ASN A 115 -0.16 2.21 14.08
N PRO A 116 -0.72 3.08 14.95
CA PRO A 116 -1.29 4.36 14.53
C PRO A 116 -0.26 5.32 13.92
N TYR A 117 1.01 5.22 14.29
CA TYR A 117 2.07 6.06 13.71
C TYR A 117 2.50 5.55 12.34
N CYS A 118 2.51 4.23 12.13
CA CYS A 118 2.74 3.63 10.83
C CYS A 118 1.61 3.99 9.86
N LEU A 119 0.36 3.85 10.29
CA LEU A 119 -0.81 4.29 9.53
C LEU A 119 -0.73 5.77 9.15
N GLN A 120 -0.43 6.64 10.13
CA GLN A 120 -0.31 8.07 9.89
C GLN A 120 0.82 8.40 8.90
N TYR A 121 1.95 7.69 8.97
CA TYR A 121 3.04 7.86 8.02
C TYR A 121 2.57 7.57 6.59
N TYR A 122 1.87 6.46 6.36
CA TYR A 122 1.39 6.09 5.03
C TYR A 122 0.26 6.98 4.51
N ILE A 123 -0.58 7.53 5.39
CA ILE A 123 -1.55 8.57 5.01
C ILE A 123 -0.82 9.83 4.53
N GLN A 124 0.14 10.32 5.33
CA GLN A 124 0.92 11.52 4.97
C GLN A 124 1.76 11.33 3.71
N LEU A 125 2.30 10.13 3.50
CA LEU A 125 3.01 9.77 2.27
C LEU A 125 2.11 9.92 1.04
N ALA A 126 0.90 9.38 1.11
CA ALA A 126 -0.05 9.48 0.00
C ALA A 126 -0.46 10.94 -0.26
N VAL A 127 -0.83 11.67 0.80
CA VAL A 127 -1.16 13.10 0.74
C VAL A 127 -0.01 13.91 0.12
N TRP A 128 1.23 13.64 0.56
CA TRP A 128 2.40 14.33 0.02
C TRP A 128 2.59 14.10 -1.48
N TRP A 129 2.46 12.85 -1.97
CA TRP A 129 2.59 12.57 -3.39
C TRP A 129 1.46 13.19 -4.21
N ILE A 130 0.22 13.17 -3.69
CA ILE A 130 -0.94 13.81 -4.35
C ILE A 130 -0.66 15.29 -4.55
N GLU A 131 -0.26 16.00 -3.50
CA GLU A 131 0.03 17.44 -3.57
C GLU A 131 1.29 17.77 -4.37
N TYR A 132 2.37 17.00 -4.15
CA TYR A 132 3.66 17.28 -4.80
C TYR A 132 3.61 17.09 -6.31
N ALA A 133 2.94 16.04 -6.77
CA ALA A 133 2.91 15.66 -8.18
C ALA A 133 1.59 15.98 -8.90
N ASP A 134 0.57 16.49 -8.17
CA ASP A 134 -0.77 16.74 -8.71
C ASP A 134 -1.42 15.48 -9.30
N LEU A 135 -1.44 14.40 -8.51
CA LEU A 135 -1.94 13.10 -8.95
C LEU A 135 -3.47 13.10 -9.10
N ASP A 136 -3.98 12.36 -10.08
CA ASP A 136 -5.43 12.14 -10.29
C ASP A 136 -5.95 10.91 -9.56
N GLY A 137 -5.07 9.98 -9.17
CA GLY A 137 -5.45 8.77 -8.48
C GLY A 137 -4.25 7.98 -7.95
N ILE A 138 -4.56 6.96 -7.16
CA ILE A 138 -3.60 5.98 -6.65
C ILE A 138 -4.11 4.57 -6.95
N ARG A 139 -3.24 3.73 -7.52
CA ARG A 139 -3.39 2.28 -7.50
C ARG A 139 -2.70 1.75 -6.25
N VAL A 140 -3.40 0.93 -5.47
CA VAL A 140 -2.89 0.37 -4.23
C VAL A 140 -2.52 -1.09 -4.47
N ASP A 141 -1.22 -1.37 -4.47
CA ASP A 141 -0.68 -2.70 -4.62
C ASP A 141 -1.05 -3.59 -3.42
N THR A 142 -1.27 -4.88 -3.66
CA THR A 142 -1.51 -5.90 -2.64
C THR A 142 -2.59 -5.50 -1.61
N TYR A 143 -3.64 -4.81 -2.02
CA TYR A 143 -4.67 -4.22 -1.16
C TYR A 143 -5.26 -5.19 -0.12
N PRO A 144 -5.60 -6.47 -0.45
CA PRO A 144 -6.21 -7.40 0.49
C PRO A 144 -5.21 -8.14 1.38
N TYR A 145 -3.93 -7.84 1.33
CA TYR A 145 -2.92 -8.43 2.22
C TYR A 145 -2.75 -7.64 3.53
N THR A 146 -3.32 -6.46 3.62
CA THR A 146 -3.43 -5.67 4.84
C THR A 146 -4.79 -5.93 5.50
N ARG A 147 -4.89 -5.83 6.82
CA ARG A 147 -6.17 -5.95 7.52
C ARG A 147 -7.18 -4.94 6.96
N LYS A 148 -8.40 -5.39 6.74
CA LYS A 148 -9.43 -4.56 6.09
C LYS A 148 -9.69 -3.26 6.86
N GLU A 149 -9.76 -3.33 8.18
CA GLU A 149 -9.93 -2.18 9.04
C GLU A 149 -8.80 -1.16 8.90
N ASP A 150 -7.55 -1.62 8.79
CA ASP A 150 -6.37 -0.77 8.70
C ASP A 150 -6.26 -0.10 7.33
N ILE A 151 -6.45 -0.87 6.24
CA ILE A 151 -6.43 -0.30 4.90
C ILE A 151 -7.65 0.62 4.63
N SER A 152 -8.79 0.35 5.28
CA SER A 152 -9.95 1.24 5.24
C SER A 152 -9.66 2.55 5.96
N ALA A 153 -9.00 2.52 7.12
CA ALA A 153 -8.59 3.71 7.85
C ALA A 153 -7.57 4.55 7.04
N TRP A 154 -6.64 3.90 6.32
CA TRP A 154 -5.72 4.57 5.40
C TRP A 154 -6.49 5.26 4.27
N THR A 155 -7.40 4.55 3.61
CA THR A 155 -8.25 5.09 2.54
C THR A 155 -9.08 6.28 3.03
N GLU A 156 -9.71 6.13 4.19
CA GLU A 156 -10.51 7.20 4.81
C GLU A 156 -9.65 8.43 5.13
N GLY A 157 -8.42 8.22 5.63
CA GLY A 157 -7.49 9.28 5.93
C GLY A 157 -7.17 10.15 4.70
N ILE A 158 -6.94 9.53 3.55
CA ILE A 158 -6.71 10.23 2.28
C ILE A 158 -7.96 10.96 1.82
N LEU A 159 -9.12 10.30 1.87
CA LEU A 159 -10.39 10.87 1.38
C LEU A 159 -10.93 11.98 2.28
N LYS A 160 -10.46 12.12 3.51
CA LYS A 160 -10.74 13.30 4.34
C LYS A 160 -10.08 14.56 3.80
N GLU A 161 -8.86 14.45 3.27
CA GLU A 161 -8.14 15.56 2.65
C GLU A 161 -8.62 15.79 1.19
N PHE A 162 -8.87 14.71 0.46
CA PHE A 162 -9.25 14.73 -0.97
C PHE A 162 -10.55 13.96 -1.21
N PRO A 163 -11.74 14.51 -0.90
CA PRO A 163 -13.02 13.75 -0.91
C PRO A 163 -13.41 13.14 -2.26
N ASN A 164 -12.89 13.64 -3.36
CA ASN A 164 -13.19 13.17 -4.72
C ASN A 164 -12.02 12.43 -5.38
N PHE A 165 -11.00 12.09 -4.61
CA PHE A 165 -9.81 11.43 -5.15
C PHE A 165 -10.10 9.97 -5.51
N THR A 166 -9.48 9.48 -6.59
CA THR A 166 -9.68 8.11 -7.06
C THR A 166 -8.66 7.16 -6.45
N LEU A 167 -9.14 6.13 -5.77
CA LEU A 167 -8.33 5.03 -5.27
C LEU A 167 -8.80 3.72 -5.92
N VAL A 168 -7.86 2.89 -6.38
CA VAL A 168 -8.14 1.56 -6.92
C VAL A 168 -7.22 0.53 -6.28
N GLY A 169 -7.80 -0.41 -5.53
CA GLY A 169 -7.07 -1.50 -4.89
C GLY A 169 -6.83 -2.67 -5.84
N GLU A 170 -5.62 -3.22 -5.85
CA GLU A 170 -5.36 -4.47 -6.53
C GLU A 170 -5.94 -5.64 -5.74
N CYS A 171 -6.98 -6.27 -6.28
CA CYS A 171 -7.68 -7.41 -5.68
C CYS A 171 -7.76 -8.57 -6.65
N TRP A 172 -6.89 -9.57 -6.49
CA TRP A 172 -6.81 -10.74 -7.36
C TRP A 172 -7.75 -11.84 -6.87
N PHE A 173 -9.03 -11.74 -7.25
CA PHE A 173 -10.03 -12.73 -6.93
C PHE A 173 -10.69 -13.28 -8.19
N HIS A 174 -11.19 -14.52 -8.09
CA HIS A 174 -11.83 -15.21 -9.21
C HIS A 174 -13.34 -14.98 -9.31
N ASN A 175 -13.93 -14.27 -8.35
CA ASN A 175 -15.36 -13.97 -8.34
C ASN A 175 -15.65 -12.55 -7.84
N THR A 176 -16.77 -12.02 -8.32
CA THR A 176 -17.20 -10.64 -8.03
C THR A 176 -17.56 -10.42 -6.57
N GLN A 177 -18.05 -11.44 -5.86
CA GLN A 177 -18.42 -11.32 -4.44
C GLN A 177 -17.21 -11.05 -3.56
N GLN A 178 -16.08 -11.71 -3.84
CA GLN A 178 -14.83 -11.48 -3.14
C GLN A 178 -14.24 -10.09 -3.45
N ILE A 179 -14.34 -9.63 -4.70
CA ILE A 179 -13.93 -8.26 -5.06
C ILE A 179 -14.81 -7.25 -4.34
N ALA A 180 -16.14 -7.44 -4.37
CA ALA A 180 -17.09 -6.54 -3.72
C ALA A 180 -16.91 -6.46 -2.19
N TYR A 181 -16.37 -7.51 -1.56
CA TYR A 181 -16.02 -7.48 -0.13
C TYR A 181 -15.00 -6.37 0.19
N TRP A 182 -14.08 -6.09 -0.74
CA TRP A 182 -13.03 -5.08 -0.61
C TRP A 182 -13.41 -3.73 -1.20
N GLU A 183 -14.51 -3.66 -1.95
CA GLU A 183 -15.02 -2.40 -2.48
C GLU A 183 -15.54 -1.53 -1.33
N GLY A 184 -15.13 -0.27 -1.30
CA GLY A 184 -15.62 0.70 -0.33
C GLY A 184 -17.07 1.06 -0.63
N CYS A 185 -18.00 0.51 0.14
CA CYS A 185 -19.39 0.97 0.09
C CYS A 185 -19.50 2.28 0.86
N ARG A 186 -19.96 3.35 0.20
CA ARG A 186 -20.42 4.54 0.91
C ARG A 186 -21.60 4.17 1.79
N THR A 187 -21.50 4.46 3.07
CA THR A 187 -22.63 4.38 3.99
C THR A 187 -23.64 5.50 3.70
N ALA A 188 -24.88 5.34 4.16
CA ALA A 188 -25.94 6.34 3.92
C ALA A 188 -25.65 7.74 4.48
N ASP A 189 -24.70 7.83 5.43
CA ASP A 189 -24.15 9.07 6.00
C ASP A 189 -22.94 9.63 5.24
N GLY A 190 -22.55 8.99 4.12
CA GLY A 190 -21.44 9.42 3.28
C GLY A 190 -20.07 8.89 3.69
N GLY A 191 -20.00 8.08 4.75
CA GLY A 191 -18.78 7.37 5.17
C GLY A 191 -18.47 6.17 4.28
N PHE A 192 -17.31 5.57 4.48
CA PHE A 192 -16.91 4.29 3.89
C PHE A 192 -17.02 3.18 4.93
N LYS A 193 -17.44 1.99 4.51
CA LYS A 193 -17.33 0.76 5.31
C LYS A 193 -16.20 -0.08 4.82
#